data_2eb6b2aa52d3727f0ad745ea70005d57
#
_entry.id   2eb6b2aa52d3727f0ad745ea70005d57
#
_cell.length_a   1.000
_cell.length_b   1.000
_cell.length_c   1.000
_cell.angle_alpha   90.00
_cell.angle_beta   90.00
_cell.angle_gamma   90.00
#
_symmetry.space_group_name_H-M   'P 1'
#
loop_
_entity.id
_entity.type
_entity.pdbx_description
1 polymer ?
#
loop_
_entity_poly.entity_id
_entity_poly.type
_entity_poly.pdbx_seq_one_letter_code
_entity_poly.pdbx_strand_id
1 'polypeptide(L)'
;AMSLIGMMLGLAGIFVLQHAHFIAILQIIIYAGAIMVLFMFVIMLLNLKGKGEDESWRSRDKDLLLTVLSSLLAAGVLYKIITITNAGDFNSAAIPPDSFGTVREVGTILFTKFILPFEMASILLLVAMIGAVVLAKSKVD
;
A
#
# COMPACT_ATOMS: atom_id res chain seq x y z
N ALA A 1 -4.31 7.31 9.95
CA ALA A 1 -3.05 6.53 9.97
C ALA A 1 -3.30 5.05 10.23
N MET A 2 -3.97 4.65 11.32
CA MET A 2 -4.24 3.22 11.65
C MET A 2 -4.98 2.47 10.54
N SER A 3 -5.99 3.09 9.91
CA SER A 3 -6.70 2.50 8.77
C SER A 3 -5.77 2.21 7.57
N LEU A 4 -4.78 3.07 7.34
CA LEU A 4 -3.80 2.89 6.27
C LEU A 4 -2.86 1.72 6.56
N ILE A 5 -2.44 1.52 7.82
CA ILE A 5 -1.67 0.34 8.23
C ILE A 5 -2.48 -0.93 7.99
N GLY A 6 -3.77 -0.94 8.38
CA GLY A 6 -4.66 -2.07 8.13
C GLY A 6 -4.80 -2.40 6.63
N MET A 7 -4.88 -1.39 5.77
CA MET A 7 -4.90 -1.56 4.32
C MET A 7 -3.59 -2.19 3.80
N MET A 8 -2.43 -1.76 4.30
CA MET A 8 -1.13 -2.31 3.90
C MET A 8 -0.96 -3.78 4.32
N LEU A 9 -1.49 -4.16 5.49
CA LEU A 9 -1.53 -5.55 5.94
C LEU A 9 -2.48 -6.40 5.07
N GLY A 10 -3.63 -5.84 4.70
CA GLY A 10 -4.56 -6.49 3.77
C GLY A 10 -3.91 -6.76 2.40
N LEU A 11 -3.14 -5.79 1.90
CA LEU A 11 -2.39 -5.94 0.64
C LEU A 11 -1.34 -7.04 0.74
N ALA A 12 -0.62 -7.14 1.88
CA ALA A 12 0.32 -8.24 2.10
C ALA A 12 -0.39 -9.61 2.08
N GLY A 13 -1.60 -9.71 2.64
CA GLY A 13 -2.44 -10.90 2.55
C GLY A 13 -2.76 -11.29 1.10
N ILE A 14 -3.08 -10.33 0.24
CA ILE A 14 -3.31 -10.58 -1.19
C ILE A 14 -2.04 -11.13 -1.86
N PHE A 15 -0.86 -10.61 -1.55
CA PHE A 15 0.40 -11.14 -2.08
C PHE A 15 0.67 -12.58 -1.64
N VAL A 16 0.32 -12.94 -0.39
CA VAL A 16 0.41 -14.33 0.08
C VAL A 16 -0.51 -15.24 -0.73
N LEU A 17 -1.75 -14.82 -0.98
CA LEU A 17 -2.70 -15.58 -1.79
C LEU A 17 -2.24 -15.77 -3.25
N GLN A 18 -1.42 -14.85 -3.75
CA GLN A 18 -0.79 -14.95 -5.08
C GLN A 18 0.54 -15.73 -5.08
N HIS A 19 0.89 -16.42 -3.99
CA HIS A 19 2.16 -17.13 -3.80
C HIS A 19 3.40 -16.21 -3.84
N ALA A 20 3.25 -14.90 -3.80
CA ALA A 20 4.34 -13.92 -3.80
C ALA A 20 4.87 -13.66 -2.37
N HIS A 21 5.33 -14.70 -1.69
CA HIS A 21 5.68 -14.66 -0.26
C HIS A 21 6.77 -13.65 0.07
N PHE A 22 7.80 -13.53 -0.77
CA PHE A 22 8.87 -12.57 -0.55
C PHE A 22 8.37 -11.13 -0.63
N ILE A 23 7.53 -10.82 -1.61
CA ILE A 23 6.93 -9.48 -1.76
C ILE A 23 5.99 -9.16 -0.59
N ALA A 24 5.23 -10.15 -0.12
CA ALA A 24 4.37 -9.99 1.05
C ALA A 24 5.15 -9.61 2.32
N ILE A 25 6.30 -10.25 2.54
CA ILE A 25 7.18 -9.93 3.68
C ILE A 25 7.74 -8.52 3.55
N LEU A 26 8.21 -8.13 2.38
CA LEU A 26 8.70 -6.77 2.12
C LEU A 26 7.59 -5.72 2.32
N GLN A 27 6.36 -6.01 1.92
CA GLN A 27 5.21 -5.15 2.16
C GLN A 27 5.01 -4.86 3.65
N ILE A 28 5.11 -5.88 4.49
CA ILE A 28 4.94 -5.73 5.95
C ILE A 28 6.12 -4.96 6.55
N ILE A 29 7.35 -5.36 6.24
CA ILE A 29 8.54 -4.79 6.87
C ILE A 29 8.74 -3.33 6.47
N ILE A 30 8.68 -3.03 5.17
CA ILE A 30 9.02 -1.71 4.64
C ILE A 30 7.81 -0.77 4.72
N TYR A 31 6.67 -1.16 4.16
CA TYR A 31 5.51 -0.26 4.07
C TYR A 31 4.77 -0.15 5.40
N ALA A 32 4.32 -1.27 5.98
CA ALA A 32 3.57 -1.22 7.22
C ALA A 32 4.48 -0.90 8.42
N GLY A 33 5.67 -1.49 8.48
CA GLY A 33 6.60 -1.34 9.59
C GLY A 33 7.39 -0.03 9.55
N ALA A 34 8.19 0.20 8.52
CA ALA A 34 9.09 1.35 8.50
C ALA A 34 8.37 2.65 8.13
N ILE A 35 7.70 2.68 6.98
CA ILE A 35 7.13 3.93 6.44
C ILE A 35 5.91 4.38 7.23
N MET A 36 4.94 3.48 7.47
CA MET A 36 3.70 3.87 8.14
C MET A 36 3.89 4.17 9.62
N VAL A 37 4.77 3.45 10.30
CA VAL A 37 5.10 3.73 11.70
C VAL A 37 5.82 5.08 11.81
N LEU A 38 6.79 5.36 10.94
CA LEU A 38 7.44 6.68 10.91
C LEU A 38 6.43 7.79 10.65
N PHE A 39 5.55 7.61 9.67
CA PHE A 39 4.49 8.57 9.34
C PHE A 39 3.55 8.81 10.53
N MET A 40 3.19 7.76 11.27
CA MET A 40 2.37 7.87 12.47
C MET A 40 3.06 8.70 13.56
N PHE A 41 4.35 8.48 13.78
CA PHE A 41 5.14 9.30 14.72
C PHE A 41 5.20 10.76 14.31
N VAL A 42 5.41 11.04 13.02
CA VAL A 42 5.45 12.43 12.51
C VAL A 42 4.12 13.13 12.71
N ILE A 43 2.99 12.48 12.41
CA ILE A 43 1.66 13.07 12.62
C ILE A 43 1.42 13.33 14.12
N MET A 44 1.82 12.39 14.97
CA MET A 44 1.68 12.53 16.42
C MET A 44 2.52 13.71 16.95
N LEU A 45 3.76 13.86 16.48
CA LEU A 45 4.65 14.96 16.90
C LEU A 45 4.19 16.33 16.39
N LEU A 46 3.68 16.39 15.16
CA LEU A 46 3.19 17.63 14.57
C LEU A 46 1.91 18.14 15.25
N ASN A 47 1.28 17.31 16.11
CA ASN A 47 0.06 17.65 16.85
C ASN A 47 -0.95 18.44 15.98
N LEU A 48 -1.24 17.87 14.80
CA LEU A 48 -2.24 18.41 13.89
C LEU A 48 -3.63 18.24 14.53
N LYS A 49 -3.88 18.97 15.61
CA LYS A 49 -5.23 19.23 16.08
C LYS A 49 -5.92 19.98 14.95
N GLY A 50 -6.79 19.30 14.25
CA GLY A 50 -7.78 20.00 13.44
C GLY A 50 -8.39 21.08 14.32
N LYS A 51 -8.36 22.34 13.88
CA LYS A 51 -9.20 23.39 14.46
C LYS A 51 -10.58 22.77 14.57
N GLY A 52 -11.12 22.75 15.80
CA GLY A 52 -12.42 22.17 16.07
C GLY A 52 -13.40 22.59 14.99
N GLU A 53 -13.98 21.60 14.40
CA GLU A 53 -15.02 21.77 13.41
C GLU A 53 -16.22 22.38 14.12
N ASP A 54 -16.30 23.70 14.06
CA ASP A 54 -17.59 24.35 14.04
C ASP A 54 -18.25 24.03 12.69
N GLU A 55 -18.36 22.74 12.37
CA GLU A 55 -19.11 22.31 11.21
C GLU A 55 -20.59 22.38 11.51
N SER A 56 -21.13 23.41 10.93
CA SER A 56 -22.54 23.68 10.83
C SER A 56 -23.30 22.43 10.40
N TRP A 57 -24.34 22.11 11.13
CA TRP A 57 -25.35 21.07 10.90
C TRP A 57 -25.98 21.08 9.49
N ARG A 58 -25.50 21.92 8.60
CA ARG A 58 -26.05 22.16 7.26
C ARG A 58 -25.59 21.16 6.20
N SER A 59 -24.59 20.32 6.52
CA SER A 59 -24.01 19.37 5.56
C SER A 59 -24.60 17.96 5.63
N ARG A 60 -25.37 17.62 6.67
CA ARG A 60 -25.80 16.25 6.98
C ARG A 60 -26.59 15.55 5.86
N ASP A 61 -27.41 16.30 5.12
CA ASP A 61 -28.24 15.70 4.05
C ASP A 61 -27.43 15.40 2.80
N LYS A 62 -26.42 16.21 2.49
CA LYS A 62 -25.49 15.96 1.37
C LYS A 62 -24.53 14.81 1.68
N ASP A 63 -24.06 14.74 2.91
CA ASP A 63 -23.16 13.66 3.37
C ASP A 63 -23.91 12.33 3.41
N LEU A 64 -25.16 12.32 3.81
CA LEU A 64 -26.01 11.14 3.80
C LEU A 64 -26.25 10.65 2.37
N LEU A 65 -26.52 11.55 1.44
CA LEU A 65 -26.70 11.22 0.02
C LEU A 65 -25.42 10.68 -0.60
N LEU A 66 -24.26 11.28 -0.32
CA LEU A 66 -22.96 10.80 -0.77
C LEU A 66 -22.63 9.43 -0.16
N THR A 67 -22.94 9.21 1.12
CA THR A 67 -22.72 7.93 1.79
C THR A 67 -23.60 6.83 1.21
N VAL A 68 -24.87 7.10 0.94
CA VAL A 68 -25.79 6.16 0.29
C VAL A 68 -25.30 5.85 -1.14
N LEU A 69 -24.92 6.87 -1.90
CA LEU A 69 -24.44 6.70 -3.27
C LEU A 69 -23.14 5.88 -3.31
N SER A 70 -22.19 6.17 -2.43
CA SER A 70 -20.93 5.42 -2.34
C SER A 70 -21.15 3.96 -1.90
N SER A 71 -22.06 3.71 -0.96
CA SER A 71 -22.38 2.35 -0.52
C SER A 71 -23.06 1.54 -1.63
N LEU A 72 -23.93 2.17 -2.41
CA LEU A 72 -24.61 1.54 -3.54
C LEU A 72 -23.63 1.20 -4.66
N LEU A 73 -22.67 2.08 -4.91
CA LEU A 73 -21.59 1.88 -5.88
C LEU A 73 -20.67 0.74 -5.44
N ALA A 74 -20.30 0.70 -4.16
CA ALA A 74 -19.50 -0.38 -3.59
C ALA A 74 -20.23 -1.74 -3.67
N ALA A 75 -21.52 -1.77 -3.36
CA ALA A 75 -22.34 -2.97 -3.49
C ALA A 75 -22.45 -3.44 -4.96
N GLY A 76 -22.57 -2.51 -5.91
CA GLY A 76 -22.59 -2.82 -7.34
C GLY A 76 -21.26 -3.43 -7.83
N VAL A 77 -20.13 -2.91 -7.36
CA VAL A 77 -18.80 -3.47 -7.67
C VAL A 77 -18.65 -4.86 -7.06
N LEU A 78 -19.02 -5.05 -5.80
CA LEU A 78 -19.00 -6.36 -5.14
C LEU A 78 -19.89 -7.38 -5.87
N TYR A 79 -21.11 -6.98 -6.26
CA TYR A 79 -22.00 -7.84 -7.04
C TYR A 79 -21.36 -8.25 -8.38
N LYS A 80 -20.74 -7.32 -9.10
CA LYS A 80 -20.01 -7.61 -10.34
C LYS A 80 -18.84 -8.56 -10.11
N ILE A 81 -18.06 -8.36 -9.06
CA ILE A 81 -16.95 -9.27 -8.71
C ILE A 81 -17.50 -10.68 -8.45
N ILE A 82 -18.54 -10.82 -7.63
CA ILE A 82 -19.16 -12.11 -7.32
C ILE A 82 -19.71 -12.78 -8.58
N THR A 83 -20.37 -12.04 -9.48
CA THR A 83 -20.90 -12.62 -10.72
C THR A 83 -19.79 -13.08 -11.67
N ILE A 84 -18.69 -12.33 -11.77
CA ILE A 84 -17.53 -12.71 -12.59
C ILE A 84 -16.84 -13.94 -12.01
N THR A 85 -16.66 -13.99 -10.69
CA THR A 85 -16.03 -15.14 -10.01
C THR A 85 -16.87 -16.41 -10.11
N ASN A 86 -18.20 -16.29 -10.05
CA ASN A 86 -19.08 -17.44 -10.21
C ASN A 86 -19.25 -17.90 -11.66
N ALA A 87 -19.08 -17.00 -12.64
CA ALA A 87 -19.17 -17.31 -14.08
C ALA A 87 -17.83 -17.75 -14.70
N GLY A 88 -16.72 -17.50 -14.02
CA GLY A 88 -15.38 -17.85 -14.49
C GLY A 88 -15.03 -19.27 -14.17
N ASP A 89 -14.59 -20.03 -15.19
CA ASP A 89 -13.96 -21.34 -15.03
C ASP A 89 -12.53 -21.15 -14.51
N PHE A 90 -12.40 -20.84 -13.22
CA PHE A 90 -11.08 -20.66 -12.56
C PHE A 90 -10.30 -21.99 -12.37
N ASN A 91 -10.84 -23.08 -12.91
CA ASN A 91 -10.28 -24.42 -12.75
C ASN A 91 -8.99 -24.64 -13.56
N SER A 92 -8.55 -23.63 -14.34
CA SER A 92 -7.38 -23.73 -15.21
C SER A 92 -6.20 -22.86 -14.77
N ALA A 93 -6.26 -22.24 -13.61
CA ALA A 93 -5.09 -21.53 -13.07
C ALA A 93 -4.02 -22.58 -12.73
N ALA A 94 -2.99 -22.67 -13.56
CA ALA A 94 -1.83 -23.51 -13.26
C ALA A 94 -1.29 -23.12 -11.89
N ILE A 95 -1.21 -24.11 -10.99
CA ILE A 95 -0.57 -23.92 -9.68
C ILE A 95 0.88 -23.49 -9.96
N PRO A 96 1.32 -22.32 -9.50
CA PRO A 96 2.69 -21.89 -9.73
C PRO A 96 3.66 -22.88 -9.10
N PRO A 97 4.86 -23.08 -9.67
CA PRO A 97 5.86 -23.97 -9.11
C PRO A 97 6.28 -23.49 -7.71
N ASP A 98 6.72 -24.39 -6.85
CA ASP A 98 7.14 -24.11 -5.47
C ASP A 98 8.25 -23.05 -5.36
N SER A 99 9.01 -22.84 -6.43
CA SER A 99 10.05 -21.81 -6.53
C SER A 99 9.48 -20.40 -6.72
N PHE A 100 8.21 -20.29 -7.15
CA PHE A 100 7.59 -19.00 -7.49
C PHE A 100 7.49 -18.08 -6.26
N GLY A 101 7.82 -16.80 -6.43
CA GLY A 101 7.73 -15.80 -5.38
C GLY A 101 8.76 -15.95 -4.25
N THR A 102 9.75 -16.81 -4.42
CA THR A 102 10.88 -16.95 -3.48
C THR A 102 11.91 -15.84 -3.68
N VAL A 103 12.70 -15.57 -2.64
CA VAL A 103 13.82 -14.62 -2.68
C VAL A 103 14.79 -14.95 -3.81
N ARG A 104 15.07 -16.24 -4.01
CA ARG A 104 16.01 -16.72 -5.04
C ARG A 104 15.53 -16.40 -6.45
N GLU A 105 14.26 -16.65 -6.74
CA GLU A 105 13.70 -16.40 -8.07
C GLU A 105 13.63 -14.91 -8.37
N VAL A 106 13.10 -14.11 -7.41
CA VAL A 106 13.06 -12.66 -7.54
C VAL A 106 14.45 -12.08 -7.72
N GLY A 107 15.43 -12.52 -6.93
CA GLY A 107 16.82 -12.11 -7.05
C GLY A 107 17.41 -12.47 -8.41
N THR A 108 17.21 -13.68 -8.89
CA THR A 108 17.70 -14.12 -10.21
C THR A 108 17.14 -13.25 -11.33
N ILE A 109 15.82 -13.01 -11.32
CA ILE A 109 15.18 -12.18 -12.34
C ILE A 109 15.67 -10.73 -12.27
N LEU A 110 15.82 -10.20 -11.07
CA LEU A 110 16.27 -8.83 -10.83
C LEU A 110 17.67 -8.59 -11.37
N PHE A 111 18.60 -9.50 -11.10
CA PHE A 111 20.01 -9.36 -11.50
C PHE A 111 20.32 -9.86 -12.93
N THR A 112 19.37 -10.50 -13.62
CA THR A 112 19.55 -10.93 -15.01
C THR A 112 18.73 -10.10 -16.00
N LYS A 113 17.40 -10.04 -15.81
CA LYS A 113 16.49 -9.39 -16.75
C LYS A 113 16.26 -7.92 -16.42
N PHE A 114 16.30 -7.54 -15.14
CA PHE A 114 15.95 -6.21 -14.65
C PHE A 114 17.13 -5.48 -13.99
N ILE A 115 18.35 -5.76 -14.46
CA ILE A 115 19.57 -5.14 -13.89
C ILE A 115 19.55 -3.62 -14.06
N LEU A 116 19.14 -3.09 -15.20
CA LEU A 116 19.08 -1.63 -15.43
C LEU A 116 18.05 -0.93 -14.53
N PRO A 117 16.79 -1.37 -14.43
CA PRO A 117 15.86 -0.83 -13.44
C PRO A 117 16.36 -0.93 -12.00
N PHE A 118 17.05 -2.01 -11.64
CA PHE A 118 17.65 -2.18 -10.31
C PHE A 118 18.73 -1.14 -10.04
N GLU A 119 19.60 -0.89 -11.00
CA GLU A 119 20.65 0.13 -10.88
C GLU A 119 20.07 1.54 -10.76
N MET A 120 19.06 1.87 -11.57
CA MET A 120 18.36 3.14 -11.46
C MET A 120 17.65 3.30 -10.10
N ALA A 121 17.03 2.25 -9.59
CA ALA A 121 16.43 2.27 -8.26
C ALA A 121 17.46 2.49 -7.14
N SER A 122 18.66 1.93 -7.26
CA SER A 122 19.74 2.15 -6.29
C SER A 122 20.22 3.59 -6.25
N ILE A 123 20.35 4.23 -7.41
CA ILE A 123 20.67 5.66 -7.52
C ILE A 123 19.55 6.51 -6.90
N LEU A 124 18.29 6.19 -7.19
CA LEU A 124 17.15 6.88 -6.62
C LEU A 124 17.12 6.79 -5.08
N LEU A 125 17.41 5.62 -4.53
CA LEU A 125 17.51 5.42 -3.08
C LEU A 125 18.63 6.27 -2.47
N LEU A 126 19.80 6.32 -3.13
CA LEU A 126 20.91 7.16 -2.70
C LEU A 126 20.51 8.65 -2.67
N VAL A 127 19.90 9.13 -3.74
CA VAL A 127 19.42 10.52 -3.83
C VAL A 127 18.35 10.81 -2.77
N ALA A 128 17.45 9.87 -2.52
CA ALA A 128 16.43 10.00 -1.49
C ALA A 128 17.03 10.10 -0.08
N MET A 129 18.06 9.29 0.23
CA MET A 129 18.78 9.37 1.51
C MET A 129 19.49 10.71 1.67
N ILE A 130 20.22 11.17 0.64
CA ILE A 130 20.90 12.47 0.68
C ILE A 130 19.87 13.59 0.84
N GLY A 131 18.77 13.56 0.07
CA GLY A 131 17.69 14.54 0.17
C GLY A 131 17.06 14.58 1.57
N ALA A 132 16.81 13.44 2.18
CA ALA A 132 16.29 13.36 3.55
C ALA A 132 17.22 14.01 4.56
N VAL A 133 18.52 13.74 4.47
CA VAL A 133 19.55 14.33 5.35
C VAL A 133 19.66 15.84 5.17
N VAL A 134 19.66 16.31 3.92
CA VAL A 134 19.74 17.75 3.60
C VAL A 134 18.53 18.51 4.12
N LEU A 135 17.32 17.93 3.96
CA LEU A 135 16.09 18.54 4.45
C LEU A 135 15.97 18.52 5.98
N ALA A 136 16.48 17.46 6.62
CA ALA A 136 16.46 17.32 8.07
C ALA A 136 17.50 18.20 8.78
N LYS A 137 18.55 18.62 8.08
CA LYS A 137 19.62 19.44 8.64
C LYS A 137 19.08 20.86 8.92
N SER A 138 18.85 21.17 10.19
CA SER A 138 18.64 22.55 10.64
C SER A 138 19.91 23.36 10.37
N LYS A 139 19.77 24.65 10.00
CA LYS A 139 20.92 25.53 9.79
C LYS A 139 21.84 25.45 11.01
N VAL A 140 23.06 25.04 10.77
CA VAL A 140 24.16 25.19 11.74
C VAL A 140 24.75 26.53 11.41
N ASP A 141 24.49 27.53 12.27
CA ASP A 141 25.24 28.78 12.27
C ASP A 141 26.68 28.50 12.66
#